data_6a8f54e21a1897381f65010c032077ea
#
_entry.id   6a8f54e21a1897381f65010c032077ea
#
_cell.length_a   1.000
_cell.length_b   1.000
_cell.length_c   1.000
_cell.angle_alpha   90.00
_cell.angle_beta   90.00
_cell.angle_gamma   90.00
#
_symmetry.space_group_name_H-M   'P 1'
#
loop_
_entity.id
_entity.type
_entity.pdbx_description
1 polymer ?
#
loop_
_entity_poly.entity_id
_entity_poly.type
_entity_poly.pdbx_seq_one_letter_code
_entity_poly.pdbx_strand_id
1 'polypeptide(L)'
;MLETRKPAGELFRLGRKPDPWQPPDWSRANPDGTFGNRFDDPQGRYRVLYASSQRISCFVETLARFRPDLTLLAELAQIDGEDDFFPMGKVPRDWCDRRLLGVASADVEHADIYASGWIALLRTKLADECLRLGIADLDAGFLQVAPRRITQLASRQAYERSCPGIYYRSRYGHDFDNWAIFEPFPIIPVSSTAIASGDADLTEALKILRVELSGT
;
A
#
# COMPACT_ATOMS: atom_id res chain seq x y z
N MET A 1 -14.79 -3.98 -22.09
CA MET A 1 -15.12 -4.38 -20.68
C MET A 1 -13.95 -3.95 -19.82
N LEU A 2 -14.20 -3.46 -18.62
CA LEU A 2 -13.11 -3.11 -17.68
C LEU A 2 -12.65 -4.39 -17.00
N GLU A 3 -11.34 -4.57 -16.96
CA GLU A 3 -10.71 -5.77 -16.42
C GLU A 3 -10.81 -5.81 -14.90
N THR A 4 -11.06 -6.99 -14.37
CA THR A 4 -11.11 -7.27 -12.93
C THR A 4 -10.15 -8.39 -12.57
N ARG A 5 -9.81 -8.47 -11.28
CA ARG A 5 -8.97 -9.51 -10.74
C ARG A 5 -9.49 -9.94 -9.37
N LYS A 6 -9.44 -11.23 -9.10
CA LYS A 6 -9.85 -11.85 -7.84
C LYS A 6 -8.63 -12.39 -7.10
N PRO A 7 -8.55 -12.27 -5.77
CA PRO A 7 -7.53 -12.95 -4.98
C PRO A 7 -7.57 -14.47 -5.22
N ALA A 8 -6.41 -15.05 -5.50
CA ALA A 8 -6.31 -16.50 -5.72
C ALA A 8 -6.33 -17.33 -4.43
N GLY A 9 -6.27 -16.67 -3.26
CA GLY A 9 -6.20 -17.31 -1.95
C GLY A 9 -6.45 -16.33 -0.83
N GLU A 10 -5.81 -16.58 0.31
CA GLU A 10 -5.93 -15.72 1.49
C GLU A 10 -5.33 -14.34 1.24
N LEU A 11 -5.87 -13.38 1.95
CA LEU A 11 -5.37 -12.01 2.05
C LEU A 11 -4.74 -11.80 3.42
N PHE A 12 -3.61 -11.12 3.43
CA PHE A 12 -2.84 -10.78 4.62
C PHE A 12 -2.86 -9.27 4.85
N ARG A 13 -2.91 -8.86 6.12
CA ARG A 13 -2.87 -7.44 6.48
C ARG A 13 -2.17 -7.26 7.82
N LEU A 14 -1.30 -6.26 7.90
CA LEU A 14 -0.76 -5.75 9.16
C LEU A 14 -1.62 -4.59 9.64
N GLY A 15 -2.43 -4.85 10.66
CA GLY A 15 -3.29 -3.85 11.28
C GLY A 15 -2.91 -3.55 12.72
N ARG A 16 -3.51 -2.52 13.31
CA ARG A 16 -3.32 -2.19 14.72
C ARG A 16 -4.17 -3.11 15.61
N LYS A 17 -3.70 -3.38 16.82
CA LYS A 17 -4.50 -4.04 17.86
C LYS A 17 -5.74 -3.17 18.18
N PRO A 18 -6.87 -3.76 18.60
CA PRO A 18 -7.09 -5.20 18.83
C PRO A 18 -7.46 -6.00 17.58
N ASP A 19 -7.90 -5.36 16.50
CA ASP A 19 -8.37 -6.01 15.28
C ASP A 19 -7.62 -5.47 14.05
N PRO A 20 -6.86 -6.33 13.34
CA PRO A 20 -6.12 -5.90 12.15
C PRO A 20 -7.03 -5.49 10.98
N TRP A 21 -8.29 -5.91 10.97
CA TRP A 21 -9.25 -5.59 9.91
C TRP A 21 -10.14 -4.39 10.24
N GLN A 22 -10.02 -3.82 11.43
CA GLN A 22 -10.74 -2.60 11.79
C GLN A 22 -10.27 -1.43 10.91
N PRO A 23 -11.19 -0.75 10.21
CA PRO A 23 -10.84 0.44 9.44
C PRO A 23 -10.46 1.60 10.38
N PRO A 24 -9.66 2.57 9.90
CA PRO A 24 -9.35 3.74 10.70
C PRO A 24 -10.62 4.53 11.01
N ASP A 25 -10.71 5.08 12.23
CA ASP A 25 -11.80 5.94 12.62
C ASP A 25 -11.77 7.25 11.82
N TRP A 26 -12.91 7.75 11.38
CA TRP A 26 -13.04 9.01 10.64
C TRP A 26 -12.48 10.21 11.38
N SER A 27 -12.51 10.20 12.72
CA SER A 27 -11.91 11.26 13.55
C SER A 27 -10.39 11.42 13.36
N ARG A 28 -9.74 10.44 12.73
CA ARG A 28 -8.31 10.46 12.41
C ARG A 28 -8.01 10.87 10.97
N ALA A 29 -9.04 11.19 10.19
CA ALA A 29 -8.85 11.71 8.84
C ALA A 29 -8.17 13.08 8.88
N ASN A 30 -7.36 13.36 7.87
CA ASN A 30 -6.78 14.68 7.66
C ASN A 30 -7.87 15.71 7.33
N PRO A 31 -7.57 17.02 7.40
CA PRO A 31 -8.53 18.07 7.03
C PRO A 31 -9.10 17.94 5.61
N ASP A 32 -8.39 17.26 4.70
CA ASP A 32 -8.84 16.97 3.34
C ASP A 32 -9.80 15.78 3.24
N GLY A 33 -10.20 15.17 4.38
CA GLY A 33 -11.08 14.01 4.45
C GLY A 33 -10.43 12.67 4.13
N THR A 34 -9.11 12.63 3.89
CA THR A 34 -8.37 11.40 3.60
C THR A 34 -7.50 10.96 4.78
N PHE A 35 -7.02 9.72 4.78
CA PHE A 35 -5.99 9.22 5.71
C PHE A 35 -4.58 9.34 5.13
N GLY A 36 -4.42 10.03 3.99
CA GLY A 36 -3.15 10.26 3.31
C GLY A 36 -2.62 9.03 2.57
N ASN A 37 -3.45 8.03 2.29
CA ASN A 37 -3.04 6.85 1.53
C ASN A 37 -3.36 6.98 0.05
N ARG A 38 -2.82 6.04 -0.74
CA ARG A 38 -2.79 6.09 -2.19
C ARG A 38 -4.17 6.00 -2.84
N PHE A 39 -5.06 5.20 -2.29
CA PHE A 39 -6.39 4.92 -2.85
C PHE A 39 -7.53 5.39 -1.93
N ASP A 40 -7.23 6.28 -0.99
CA ASP A 40 -8.27 6.91 -0.17
C ASP A 40 -9.23 7.70 -1.05
N ASP A 41 -10.48 7.77 -0.63
CA ASP A 41 -11.45 8.60 -1.30
C ASP A 41 -11.15 10.09 -1.08
N PRO A 42 -10.94 10.89 -2.16
CA PRO A 42 -10.65 12.32 -2.01
C PRO A 42 -11.82 13.15 -1.46
N GLN A 43 -13.00 12.55 -1.26
CA GLN A 43 -14.19 13.18 -0.69
C GLN A 43 -14.66 12.52 0.61
N GLY A 44 -13.90 11.57 1.14
CA GLY A 44 -14.22 10.93 2.41
C GLY A 44 -15.54 10.12 2.43
N ARG A 45 -15.95 9.52 1.31
CA ARG A 45 -17.21 8.75 1.22
C ARG A 45 -17.05 7.30 1.66
N TYR A 46 -15.85 6.75 1.54
CA TYR A 46 -15.52 5.38 1.92
C TYR A 46 -14.12 5.29 2.47
N ARG A 47 -13.92 4.34 3.36
CA ARG A 47 -12.59 3.98 3.88
C ARG A 47 -11.99 2.86 3.05
N VAL A 48 -10.67 2.70 3.14
CA VAL A 48 -9.93 1.68 2.41
C VAL A 48 -9.10 0.85 3.38
N LEU A 49 -9.21 -0.47 3.27
CA LEU A 49 -8.30 -1.41 3.90
C LEU A 49 -7.30 -1.90 2.85
N TYR A 50 -6.04 -1.94 3.23
CA TYR A 50 -4.95 -2.45 2.37
C TYR A 50 -4.55 -3.83 2.83
N ALA A 51 -4.49 -4.77 1.89
CA ALA A 51 -4.11 -6.15 2.10
C ALA A 51 -3.20 -6.63 0.97
N SER A 52 -2.57 -7.78 1.14
CA SER A 52 -1.69 -8.40 0.15
C SER A 52 -2.00 -9.89 0.00
N SER A 53 -1.74 -10.45 -1.18
CA SER A 53 -1.82 -11.90 -1.39
C SER A 53 -0.61 -12.65 -0.82
N GLN A 54 0.51 -11.95 -0.62
CA GLN A 54 1.71 -12.51 -0.02
C GLN A 54 1.95 -11.87 1.36
N ARG A 55 2.23 -12.73 2.34
CA ARG A 55 2.44 -12.29 3.72
C ARG A 55 3.63 -11.34 3.86
N ILE A 56 4.74 -11.61 3.17
CA ILE A 56 5.92 -10.75 3.12
C ILE A 56 5.61 -9.35 2.56
N SER A 57 4.73 -9.24 1.56
CA SER A 57 4.33 -7.96 0.98
C SER A 57 3.72 -7.01 2.01
N CYS A 58 2.95 -7.53 2.98
CA CYS A 58 2.40 -6.71 4.06
C CYS A 58 3.48 -6.05 4.89
N PHE A 59 4.56 -6.77 5.20
CA PHE A 59 5.71 -6.23 5.92
C PHE A 59 6.44 -5.18 5.08
N VAL A 60 6.73 -5.49 3.81
CA VAL A 60 7.42 -4.58 2.90
C VAL A 60 6.65 -3.26 2.75
N GLU A 61 5.35 -3.31 2.45
CA GLU A 61 4.51 -2.11 2.29
C GLU A 61 4.43 -1.26 3.57
N THR A 62 4.35 -1.91 4.72
CA THR A 62 4.19 -1.21 5.99
C THR A 62 5.51 -0.64 6.52
N LEU A 63 6.63 -1.33 6.28
CA LEU A 63 7.96 -0.95 6.75
C LEU A 63 8.70 -0.01 5.80
N ALA A 64 8.31 0.07 4.53
CA ALA A 64 9.00 0.87 3.51
C ALA A 64 9.14 2.36 3.89
N ARG A 65 8.27 2.88 4.75
CA ARG A 65 8.35 4.25 5.30
C ARG A 65 9.56 4.50 6.20
N PHE A 66 10.21 3.44 6.68
CA PHE A 66 11.40 3.53 7.52
C PHE A 66 12.71 3.40 6.73
N ARG A 67 12.64 3.25 5.41
CA ARG A 67 13.83 3.21 4.55
C ARG A 67 14.64 4.50 4.70
N PRO A 68 15.96 4.42 4.65
CA PRO A 68 16.80 5.60 4.59
C PRO A 68 16.43 6.50 3.43
N ASP A 69 16.51 7.81 3.63
CA ASP A 69 16.33 8.80 2.56
C ASP A 69 17.47 8.69 1.53
N LEU A 70 17.13 8.84 0.25
CA LEU A 70 18.12 8.77 -0.84
C LEU A 70 19.15 9.91 -0.77
N THR A 71 18.75 11.08 -0.25
CA THR A 71 19.67 12.21 -0.08
C THR A 71 20.74 11.86 0.95
N LEU A 72 20.33 11.28 2.10
CA LEU A 72 21.26 10.81 3.11
C LEU A 72 22.22 9.76 2.56
N LEU A 73 21.70 8.79 1.78
CA LEU A 73 22.54 7.77 1.16
C LEU A 73 23.54 8.36 0.18
N ALA A 74 23.12 9.36 -0.62
CA ALA A 74 24.01 10.04 -1.58
C ALA A 74 25.09 10.88 -0.88
N GLU A 75 24.74 11.57 0.21
CA GLU A 75 25.70 12.35 1.00
C GLU A 75 26.75 11.44 1.66
N LEU A 76 26.33 10.32 2.24
CA LEU A 76 27.24 9.37 2.87
C LEU A 76 28.14 8.66 1.85
N ALA A 77 27.68 8.41 0.65
CA ALA A 77 28.50 7.86 -0.44
C ALA A 77 29.63 8.80 -0.90
N GLN A 78 29.58 10.09 -0.56
CA GLN A 78 30.64 11.06 -0.86
C GLN A 78 31.70 11.16 0.25
N ILE A 79 31.46 10.54 1.40
CA ILE A 79 32.43 10.50 2.50
C ILE A 79 33.37 9.33 2.21
N ASP A 80 34.57 9.62 1.68
CA ASP A 80 35.62 8.64 1.51
C ASP A 80 36.04 8.02 2.86
N GLY A 81 35.66 6.77 3.09
CA GLY A 81 36.05 5.98 4.24
C GLY A 81 36.13 4.50 3.87
N GLU A 82 37.10 3.77 4.43
CA GLU A 82 37.31 2.34 4.16
C GLU A 82 36.17 1.42 4.65
N ASP A 83 35.20 1.95 5.37
CA ASP A 83 34.04 1.20 5.85
C ASP A 83 32.82 1.48 4.96
N ASP A 84 32.33 0.45 4.27
CA ASP A 84 31.05 0.43 3.55
C ASP A 84 29.87 0.59 4.53
N PHE A 85 29.83 1.69 5.29
CA PHE A 85 28.76 1.98 6.23
C PHE A 85 27.53 2.52 5.46
N PHE A 86 26.62 1.63 5.14
CA PHE A 86 25.30 2.02 4.67
C PHE A 86 24.36 2.14 5.87
N PRO A 87 23.81 3.34 6.16
CA PRO A 87 22.91 3.51 7.27
C PRO A 87 21.66 2.64 7.07
N MET A 88 21.31 1.90 8.10
CA MET A 88 20.03 1.17 8.12
C MET A 88 18.95 2.05 8.73
N GLY A 89 17.77 2.04 8.11
CA GLY A 89 16.62 2.70 8.70
C GLY A 89 16.17 2.03 10.00
N LYS A 90 15.62 2.80 10.93
CA LYS A 90 15.24 2.31 12.26
C LYS A 90 13.73 2.13 12.37
N VAL A 91 13.29 0.93 12.72
CA VAL A 91 11.90 0.60 13.04
C VAL A 91 11.75 0.59 14.56
N PRO A 92 10.78 1.32 15.15
CA PRO A 92 10.57 1.33 16.59
C PRO A 92 10.38 -0.08 17.18
N ARG A 93 11.00 -0.37 18.30
CA ARG A 93 10.97 -1.68 18.97
C ARG A 93 9.53 -2.18 19.21
N ASP A 94 8.65 -1.28 19.64
CA ASP A 94 7.25 -1.58 19.94
C ASP A 94 6.35 -1.69 18.68
N TRP A 95 6.94 -1.63 17.49
CA TRP A 95 6.20 -1.72 16.23
C TRP A 95 5.45 -3.05 16.10
N CYS A 96 6.09 -4.17 16.47
CA CYS A 96 5.48 -5.50 16.48
C CYS A 96 4.39 -5.60 17.55
N ASP A 97 4.65 -5.07 18.76
CA ASP A 97 3.74 -5.16 19.90
C ASP A 97 2.39 -4.45 19.65
N ARG A 98 2.39 -3.42 18.83
CA ARG A 98 1.21 -2.62 18.52
C ARG A 98 0.37 -3.17 17.37
N ARG A 99 0.79 -4.26 16.73
CA ARG A 99 0.17 -4.79 15.52
C ARG A 99 -0.17 -6.26 15.62
N LEU A 100 -1.08 -6.65 14.73
CA LEU A 100 -1.42 -8.03 14.45
C LEU A 100 -1.29 -8.27 12.95
N LEU A 101 -0.93 -9.49 12.59
CA LEU A 101 -1.09 -10.02 11.25
C LEU A 101 -2.47 -10.66 11.16
N GLY A 102 -3.34 -10.11 10.34
CA GLY A 102 -4.66 -10.64 10.03
C GLY A 102 -4.63 -11.47 8.77
N VAL A 103 -5.42 -12.53 8.76
CA VAL A 103 -5.72 -13.36 7.59
C VAL A 103 -7.20 -13.26 7.30
N ALA A 104 -7.57 -13.08 6.03
CA ALA A 104 -8.96 -13.07 5.57
C ALA A 104 -9.10 -13.75 4.21
N SER A 105 -10.30 -14.14 3.86
CA SER A 105 -10.66 -14.52 2.51
C SER A 105 -11.52 -13.44 1.86
N ALA A 106 -11.44 -13.32 0.52
CA ALA A 106 -12.30 -12.46 -0.28
C ALA A 106 -12.69 -13.21 -1.56
N ASP A 107 -13.98 -13.29 -1.81
CA ASP A 107 -14.54 -13.96 -2.99
C ASP A 107 -15.21 -12.95 -3.94
N VAL A 108 -14.53 -11.85 -4.22
CA VAL A 108 -15.01 -10.75 -5.05
C VAL A 108 -13.94 -10.28 -6.01
N GLU A 109 -14.38 -9.77 -7.16
CA GLU A 109 -13.49 -9.22 -8.17
C GLU A 109 -13.23 -7.73 -7.93
N HIS A 110 -11.96 -7.35 -7.97
CA HIS A 110 -11.49 -5.98 -7.80
C HIS A 110 -11.06 -5.38 -9.14
N ALA A 111 -11.15 -4.07 -9.30
CA ALA A 111 -10.69 -3.38 -10.50
C ALA A 111 -9.18 -3.56 -10.71
N ASP A 112 -8.75 -4.08 -11.86
CA ASP A 112 -7.34 -4.08 -12.27
C ASP A 112 -7.01 -2.77 -12.97
N ILE A 113 -6.78 -1.71 -12.20
CA ILE A 113 -6.61 -0.36 -12.74
C ILE A 113 -5.37 -0.17 -13.61
N TYR A 114 -4.49 -1.16 -13.69
CA TYR A 114 -3.31 -1.15 -14.57
C TYR A 114 -3.59 -1.83 -15.92
N ALA A 115 -4.71 -2.49 -16.07
CA ALA A 115 -5.11 -3.09 -17.33
C ALA A 115 -5.52 -2.03 -18.37
N SER A 116 -5.39 -2.38 -19.65
CA SER A 116 -5.51 -1.43 -20.76
C SER A 116 -6.86 -0.71 -20.81
N GLY A 117 -7.96 -1.40 -20.51
CA GLY A 117 -9.29 -0.79 -20.49
C GLY A 117 -9.44 0.26 -19.39
N TRP A 118 -8.88 0.01 -18.21
CA TRP A 118 -8.84 0.98 -17.12
C TRP A 118 -7.95 2.17 -17.44
N ILE A 119 -6.75 1.95 -18.00
CA ILE A 119 -5.85 3.05 -18.39
C ILE A 119 -6.54 3.95 -19.41
N ALA A 120 -7.17 3.40 -20.44
CA ALA A 120 -7.93 4.19 -21.43
C ALA A 120 -9.05 5.03 -20.81
N LEU A 121 -9.79 4.45 -19.86
CA LEU A 121 -10.83 5.16 -19.10
C LEU A 121 -10.23 6.29 -18.27
N LEU A 122 -9.18 6.00 -17.48
CA LEU A 122 -8.57 6.96 -16.56
C LEU A 122 -7.92 8.12 -17.31
N ARG A 123 -7.27 7.88 -18.45
CA ARG A 123 -6.76 8.94 -19.34
C ARG A 123 -7.85 9.92 -19.72
N THR A 124 -9.02 9.42 -20.09
CA THR A 124 -10.17 10.27 -20.49
C THR A 124 -10.78 10.99 -19.28
N LYS A 125 -10.99 10.27 -18.16
CA LYS A 125 -11.70 10.82 -17.00
C LYS A 125 -10.86 11.77 -16.15
N LEU A 126 -9.54 11.62 -16.17
CA LEU A 126 -8.62 12.41 -15.36
C LEU A 126 -7.78 13.40 -16.18
N ALA A 127 -8.09 13.59 -17.46
CA ALA A 127 -7.32 14.45 -18.37
C ALA A 127 -7.13 15.86 -17.80
N ASP A 128 -8.19 16.52 -17.33
CA ASP A 128 -8.13 17.88 -16.77
C ASP A 128 -7.25 17.94 -15.51
N GLU A 129 -7.32 16.92 -14.67
CA GLU A 129 -6.48 16.87 -13.45
C GLU A 129 -5.02 16.61 -13.79
N CYS A 130 -4.75 15.74 -14.76
CA CYS A 130 -3.41 15.50 -15.26
C CYS A 130 -2.79 16.81 -15.80
N LEU A 131 -3.52 17.55 -16.62
CA LEU A 131 -3.06 18.84 -17.16
C LEU A 131 -2.79 19.85 -16.05
N ARG A 132 -3.67 19.97 -15.04
CA ARG A 132 -3.45 20.85 -13.88
C ARG A 132 -2.20 20.51 -13.08
N LEU A 133 -1.81 19.24 -13.06
CA LEU A 133 -0.62 18.76 -12.36
C LEU A 133 0.62 18.71 -13.26
N GLY A 134 0.55 19.19 -14.51
CA GLY A 134 1.66 19.13 -15.45
C GLY A 134 2.02 17.72 -15.93
N ILE A 135 1.07 16.78 -15.86
CA ILE A 135 1.24 15.38 -16.27
C ILE A 135 0.87 15.27 -17.75
N ALA A 136 1.85 14.95 -18.59
CA ALA A 136 1.66 14.87 -20.04
C ALA A 136 0.84 13.64 -20.49
N ASP A 137 0.99 12.53 -19.80
CA ASP A 137 0.24 11.29 -20.11
C ASP A 137 0.04 10.43 -18.85
N LEU A 138 -0.96 9.56 -18.88
CA LEU A 138 -1.28 8.60 -17.84
C LEU A 138 -1.26 7.19 -18.44
N ASP A 139 -0.23 6.44 -18.11
CA ASP A 139 -0.06 5.02 -18.45
C ASP A 139 0.08 4.15 -17.19
N ALA A 140 0.22 2.84 -17.38
CA ALA A 140 0.34 1.89 -16.28
C ALA A 140 1.61 2.11 -15.45
N GLY A 141 2.74 2.47 -16.09
CA GLY A 141 4.01 2.75 -15.41
C GLY A 141 3.90 4.03 -14.57
N PHE A 142 3.37 5.11 -15.15
CA PHE A 142 3.16 6.35 -14.43
C PHE A 142 2.20 6.18 -13.24
N LEU A 143 1.11 5.41 -13.41
CA LEU A 143 0.13 5.20 -12.36
C LEU A 143 0.75 4.56 -11.09
N GLN A 144 1.84 3.78 -11.21
CA GLN A 144 2.55 3.22 -10.06
C GLN A 144 3.22 4.29 -9.20
N VAL A 145 3.70 5.37 -9.78
CA VAL A 145 4.45 6.45 -9.12
C VAL A 145 3.68 7.77 -9.09
N ALA A 146 2.47 7.79 -9.62
CA ALA A 146 1.63 8.97 -9.72
C ALA A 146 1.43 9.67 -8.37
N PRO A 147 1.26 11.01 -8.38
CA PRO A 147 0.84 11.74 -7.20
C PRO A 147 -0.42 11.12 -6.59
N ARG A 148 -0.53 11.13 -5.26
CA ARG A 148 -1.69 10.55 -4.55
C ARG A 148 -3.02 11.04 -5.08
N ARG A 149 -3.10 12.30 -5.47
CA ARG A 149 -4.32 12.88 -6.05
C ARG A 149 -4.84 12.08 -7.26
N ILE A 150 -3.96 11.67 -8.17
CA ILE A 150 -4.33 10.88 -9.35
C ILE A 150 -4.81 9.48 -8.95
N THR A 151 -4.09 8.79 -8.07
CA THR A 151 -4.49 7.44 -7.63
C THR A 151 -5.77 7.46 -6.77
N GLN A 152 -6.02 8.50 -6.00
CA GLN A 152 -7.26 8.71 -5.26
C GLN A 152 -8.45 8.95 -6.21
N LEU A 153 -8.26 9.72 -7.29
CA LEU A 153 -9.28 9.88 -8.31
C LEU A 153 -9.51 8.60 -9.11
N ALA A 154 -8.47 7.82 -9.40
CA ALA A 154 -8.61 6.50 -10.00
C ALA A 154 -9.42 5.56 -9.08
N SER A 155 -9.16 5.59 -7.78
CA SER A 155 -9.93 4.88 -6.76
C SER A 155 -11.41 5.26 -6.80
N ARG A 156 -11.71 6.55 -6.88
CA ARG A 156 -13.06 7.06 -7.03
C ARG A 156 -13.74 6.52 -8.30
N GLN A 157 -13.02 6.46 -9.43
CA GLN A 157 -13.59 5.91 -10.68
C GLN A 157 -13.94 4.42 -10.55
N ALA A 158 -13.17 3.64 -9.76
CA ALA A 158 -13.51 2.25 -9.47
C ALA A 158 -14.74 2.14 -8.54
N TYR A 159 -14.78 2.93 -7.47
CA TYR A 159 -15.89 2.94 -6.52
C TYR A 159 -17.22 3.34 -7.17
N GLU A 160 -17.25 4.38 -8.00
CA GLU A 160 -18.43 4.85 -8.72
C GLU A 160 -18.98 3.82 -9.73
N ARG A 161 -18.17 2.80 -10.09
CA ARG A 161 -18.55 1.66 -10.91
C ARG A 161 -18.88 0.41 -10.10
N SER A 162 -19.11 0.59 -8.80
CA SER A 162 -19.46 -0.48 -7.85
C SER A 162 -18.39 -1.58 -7.76
N CYS A 163 -17.12 -1.27 -8.07
CA CYS A 163 -16.03 -2.18 -7.77
C CYS A 163 -15.82 -2.22 -6.25
N PRO A 164 -15.67 -3.40 -5.64
CA PRO A 164 -15.46 -3.54 -4.20
C PRO A 164 -14.07 -3.13 -3.75
N GLY A 165 -13.18 -2.82 -4.68
CA GLY A 165 -11.81 -2.40 -4.43
C GLY A 165 -10.97 -2.40 -5.70
N ILE A 166 -9.66 -2.25 -5.48
CA ILE A 166 -8.63 -2.19 -6.52
C ILE A 166 -7.59 -3.26 -6.27
N TYR A 167 -7.20 -3.97 -7.33
CA TYR A 167 -5.96 -4.72 -7.41
C TYR A 167 -4.83 -3.80 -7.88
N TYR A 168 -3.66 -3.91 -7.26
CA TYR A 168 -2.46 -3.20 -7.69
C TYR A 168 -1.19 -3.97 -7.33
N ARG A 169 -0.13 -3.77 -8.12
CA ARG A 169 1.19 -4.30 -7.81
C ARG A 169 1.95 -3.35 -6.90
N SER A 170 2.76 -3.93 -6.02
CA SER A 170 3.68 -3.16 -5.19
C SER A 170 4.72 -2.44 -6.06
N ARG A 171 5.09 -1.24 -5.65
CA ARG A 171 6.25 -0.55 -6.24
C ARG A 171 7.59 -1.07 -5.69
N TYR A 172 7.55 -1.94 -4.70
CA TYR A 172 8.73 -2.51 -4.06
C TYR A 172 9.08 -3.91 -4.57
N GLY A 173 8.25 -4.51 -5.42
CA GLY A 173 8.47 -5.81 -6.04
C GLY A 173 7.32 -6.16 -6.99
N HIS A 174 7.63 -6.63 -8.20
CA HIS A 174 6.60 -6.99 -9.21
C HIS A 174 5.83 -8.26 -8.87
N ASP A 175 6.35 -9.07 -7.97
CA ASP A 175 5.79 -10.31 -7.43
C ASP A 175 4.83 -10.08 -6.27
N PHE A 176 4.66 -8.84 -5.82
CA PHE A 176 3.78 -8.48 -4.71
C PHE A 176 2.43 -7.95 -5.19
N ASP A 177 1.40 -8.77 -5.02
CA ASP A 177 0.02 -8.43 -5.36
C ASP A 177 -0.70 -7.85 -4.14
N ASN A 178 -1.24 -6.64 -4.31
CA ASN A 178 -1.89 -5.88 -3.26
C ASN A 178 -3.32 -5.51 -3.62
N TRP A 179 -4.12 -5.27 -2.59
CA TRP A 179 -5.54 -5.00 -2.67
C TRP A 179 -5.90 -3.78 -1.82
N ALA A 180 -6.56 -2.81 -2.43
CA ALA A 180 -7.21 -1.70 -1.75
C ALA A 180 -8.71 -2.02 -1.70
N ILE A 181 -9.21 -2.43 -0.54
CA ILE A 181 -10.56 -2.95 -0.34
C ILE A 181 -11.43 -1.84 0.19
N PHE A 182 -12.53 -1.54 -0.50
CA PHE A 182 -13.42 -0.45 -0.16
C PHE A 182 -14.47 -0.86 0.86
N GLU A 183 -14.87 0.07 1.72
CA GLU A 183 -16.04 -0.09 2.57
C GLU A 183 -17.28 -0.41 1.70
N PRO A 184 -18.11 -1.42 2.06
CA PRO A 184 -18.23 -2.12 3.35
C PRO A 184 -17.26 -3.30 3.57
N PHE A 185 -16.12 -3.39 2.90
CA PHE A 185 -15.08 -4.41 3.08
C PHE A 185 -15.59 -5.85 2.90
N PRO A 186 -15.78 -6.30 1.67
CA PRO A 186 -16.30 -7.64 1.37
C PRO A 186 -15.23 -8.72 1.58
N ILE A 187 -14.83 -8.90 2.84
CA ILE A 187 -13.84 -9.86 3.31
C ILE A 187 -14.44 -10.67 4.47
N ILE A 188 -13.93 -11.88 4.66
CA ILE A 188 -14.27 -12.74 5.79
C ILE A 188 -12.98 -12.96 6.58
N PRO A 189 -12.82 -12.32 7.77
CA PRO A 189 -11.67 -12.57 8.64
C PRO A 189 -11.59 -14.05 9.05
N VAL A 190 -10.40 -14.63 8.95
CA VAL A 190 -10.13 -16.04 9.29
C VAL A 190 -9.36 -16.15 10.60
N SER A 191 -8.29 -15.38 10.74
CA SER A 191 -7.46 -15.39 11.94
C SER A 191 -6.71 -14.09 12.14
N SER A 192 -6.15 -13.90 13.33
CA SER A 192 -5.18 -12.86 13.62
C SER A 192 -4.14 -13.36 14.61
N THR A 193 -2.86 -13.00 14.39
CA THR A 193 -1.73 -13.45 15.20
C THR A 193 -0.82 -12.29 15.58
N ALA A 194 -0.16 -12.40 16.74
CA ALA A 194 0.90 -11.47 17.12
C ALA A 194 2.11 -11.64 16.20
N ILE A 195 2.86 -10.56 16.00
CA ILE A 195 4.07 -10.56 15.18
C ILE A 195 5.26 -10.83 16.10
N ALA A 196 5.91 -11.97 15.91
CA ALA A 196 7.16 -12.28 16.61
C ALA A 196 8.34 -11.50 15.98
N SER A 197 9.29 -11.06 16.79
CA SER A 197 10.51 -10.38 16.28
C SER A 197 11.38 -11.27 15.39
N GLY A 198 11.32 -12.59 15.57
CA GLY A 198 11.99 -13.59 14.73
C GLY A 198 11.14 -14.14 13.57
N ASP A 199 10.04 -13.49 13.23
CA ASP A 199 9.20 -13.89 12.10
C ASP A 199 9.99 -13.86 10.78
N ALA A 200 9.92 -14.94 9.99
CA ALA A 200 10.74 -15.10 8.78
C ALA A 200 10.44 -14.02 7.73
N ASP A 201 9.16 -13.71 7.49
CA ASP A 201 8.79 -12.70 6.50
C ASP A 201 9.11 -11.28 6.97
N LEU A 202 9.00 -11.01 8.28
CA LEU A 202 9.48 -9.75 8.87
C LEU A 202 10.99 -9.63 8.66
N THR A 203 11.75 -10.67 8.99
CA THR A 203 13.22 -10.68 8.84
C THR A 203 13.64 -10.43 7.39
N GLU A 204 12.98 -11.07 6.43
CA GLU A 204 13.27 -10.87 5.02
C GLU A 204 12.86 -9.48 4.52
N ALA A 205 11.72 -8.97 4.96
CA ALA A 205 11.30 -7.60 4.63
C ALA A 205 12.26 -6.54 5.18
N LEU A 206 12.79 -6.73 6.39
CA LEU A 206 13.82 -5.85 6.98
C LEU A 206 15.08 -5.81 6.10
N LYS A 207 15.54 -6.96 5.58
CA LYS A 207 16.69 -7.05 4.66
C LYS A 207 16.40 -6.34 3.33
N ILE A 208 15.26 -6.64 2.68
CA ILE A 208 14.84 -6.03 1.41
C ILE A 208 14.85 -4.50 1.52
N LEU A 209 14.37 -3.98 2.63
CA LEU A 209 14.22 -2.54 2.84
C LEU A 209 15.46 -1.85 3.43
N ARG A 210 16.47 -2.63 3.87
CA ARG A 210 17.63 -2.12 4.63
C ARG A 210 17.19 -1.35 5.87
N VAL A 211 16.37 -1.97 6.69
CA VAL A 211 15.90 -1.43 7.97
C VAL A 211 16.12 -2.47 9.08
N GLU A 212 16.20 -2.02 10.31
CA GLU A 212 16.35 -2.89 11.48
C GLU A 212 15.40 -2.49 12.60
N LEU A 213 15.09 -3.43 13.49
CA LEU A 213 14.34 -3.13 14.71
C LEU A 213 15.27 -2.43 15.70
N SER A 214 14.85 -1.27 16.21
CA SER A 214 15.63 -0.52 17.21
C SER A 214 15.76 -1.31 18.50
N GLY A 215 17.00 -1.48 19.00
CA GLY A 215 17.27 -2.09 20.30
C GLY A 215 17.39 -3.63 20.29
N THR A 216 17.76 -4.21 19.16
CA THR A 216 18.40 -5.54 19.10
C THR A 216 19.89 -5.42 19.27
#